data_53914be6d5d64f44c520be682f645c5f
#
_entry.id   53914be6d5d64f44c520be682f645c5f
#
_cell.length_a   1.000
_cell.length_b   1.000
_cell.length_c   1.000
_cell.angle_alpha   90.00
_cell.angle_beta   90.00
_cell.angle_gamma   90.00
#
_symmetry.space_group_name_H-M   'P 1'
#
loop_
_entity.id
_entity.type
_entity.pdbx_description
1 polymer ?
#
loop_
_entity_poly.entity_id
_entity_poly.type
_entity_poly.pdbx_seq_one_letter_code
_entity_poly.pdbx_strand_id
1 'polypeptide(L)'
;MTLYKRNKILFIVFIALLFFSPRLCNAANTEESAEEILFITSYNSDTKYTYDNISTFIQTYTQLGGKYSTIVENMNVTDLSQAHKWKETLTEILDKHPGAKLVIFLGGEAWSSFLHLEDEKYKRLPVFFAMASEFRMSLLICNNMNPRALT
;
A
#
# COMPACT_ATOMS: atom_id res chain seq x y z
N MET A 1 23.95 -62.30 -24.25
CA MET A 1 24.35 -61.68 -22.98
C MET A 1 24.38 -60.13 -23.00
N THR A 2 23.82 -59.51 -24.02
CA THR A 2 23.90 -58.03 -24.25
C THR A 2 22.60 -57.24 -23.92
N LEU A 3 21.44 -57.87 -23.94
CA LEU A 3 20.15 -57.22 -23.68
C LEU A 3 19.96 -56.82 -22.21
N TYR A 4 20.45 -57.59 -21.27
CA TYR A 4 20.31 -57.33 -19.82
C TYR A 4 21.12 -56.12 -19.36
N LYS A 5 22.31 -55.88 -19.92
CA LYS A 5 23.12 -54.69 -19.60
C LYS A 5 22.46 -53.41 -20.13
N ARG A 6 21.81 -53.45 -21.28
CA ARG A 6 21.14 -52.29 -21.89
C ARG A 6 19.94 -51.82 -21.09
N ASN A 7 19.16 -52.75 -20.53
CA ASN A 7 18.02 -52.41 -19.69
C ASN A 7 18.43 -51.80 -18.33
N LYS A 8 19.55 -52.23 -17.72
CA LYS A 8 20.07 -51.62 -16.51
C LYS A 8 20.52 -50.17 -16.70
N ILE A 9 21.19 -49.89 -17.82
CA ILE A 9 21.64 -48.54 -18.16
C ILE A 9 20.43 -47.62 -18.39
N LEU A 10 19.41 -48.07 -19.10
CA LEU A 10 18.17 -47.33 -19.32
C LEU A 10 17.44 -47.02 -18.01
N PHE A 11 17.42 -47.98 -17.07
CA PHE A 11 16.78 -47.79 -15.76
C PHE A 11 17.53 -46.78 -14.87
N ILE A 12 18.87 -46.81 -14.91
CA ILE A 12 19.70 -45.83 -14.16
C ILE A 12 19.53 -44.43 -14.74
N VAL A 13 19.47 -44.26 -16.06
CA VAL A 13 19.23 -42.95 -16.71
C VAL A 13 17.83 -42.44 -16.37
N PHE A 14 16.83 -43.31 -16.33
CA PHE A 14 15.46 -42.93 -15.96
C PHE A 14 15.36 -42.45 -14.50
N ILE A 15 16.04 -43.15 -13.57
CA ILE A 15 16.12 -42.72 -12.17
C ILE A 15 16.88 -41.38 -12.06
N ALA A 16 17.99 -41.21 -12.76
CA ALA A 16 18.74 -39.94 -12.75
C ALA A 16 17.88 -38.77 -13.28
N LEU A 17 17.06 -38.99 -14.32
CA LEU A 17 16.12 -37.98 -14.82
C LEU A 17 15.02 -37.59 -13.80
N LEU A 18 14.58 -38.53 -12.95
CA LEU A 18 13.62 -38.24 -11.87
C LEU A 18 14.23 -37.38 -10.75
N PHE A 19 15.54 -37.56 -10.48
CA PHE A 19 16.25 -36.74 -9.48
C PHE A 19 16.70 -35.37 -10.04
N PHE A 20 16.83 -35.27 -11.37
CA PHE A 20 17.14 -34.01 -12.06
C PHE A 20 15.90 -33.26 -12.54
N SER A 21 14.70 -33.64 -12.11
CA SER A 21 13.56 -32.75 -12.28
C SER A 21 13.94 -31.43 -11.63
N PRO A 22 14.11 -30.32 -12.39
CA PRO A 22 14.25 -29.03 -11.78
C PRO A 22 12.99 -28.90 -10.90
N ARG A 23 13.18 -28.82 -9.59
CA ARG A 23 12.13 -28.34 -8.73
C ARG A 23 11.78 -27.00 -9.34
N LEU A 24 10.70 -26.95 -10.11
CA LEU A 24 9.97 -25.72 -10.35
C LEU A 24 9.70 -25.20 -8.94
N CYS A 25 10.66 -24.43 -8.44
CA CYS A 25 10.43 -23.53 -7.35
C CYS A 25 9.32 -22.64 -7.90
N ASN A 26 8.07 -22.98 -7.62
CA ASN A 26 7.04 -21.98 -7.53
C ASN A 26 7.55 -21.03 -6.45
N ALA A 27 8.41 -20.09 -6.85
CA ALA A 27 8.39 -18.79 -6.23
C ALA A 27 6.94 -18.35 -6.43
N ALA A 28 6.06 -18.71 -5.48
CA ALA A 28 4.95 -17.85 -5.16
C ALA A 28 5.65 -16.51 -4.97
N ASN A 29 5.54 -15.64 -5.97
CA ASN A 29 5.72 -14.23 -5.77
C ASN A 29 4.65 -13.86 -4.75
N THR A 30 4.95 -14.08 -3.49
CA THR A 30 4.48 -13.19 -2.46
C THR A 30 5.19 -11.91 -2.90
N GLU A 31 4.52 -11.09 -3.69
CA GLU A 31 4.88 -9.69 -3.81
C GLU A 31 4.84 -9.21 -2.37
N GLU A 32 6.02 -9.20 -1.74
CA GLU A 32 6.22 -8.56 -0.48
C GLU A 32 5.86 -7.12 -0.78
N SER A 33 4.63 -6.76 -0.43
CA SER A 33 4.05 -5.45 -0.69
C SER A 33 5.06 -4.43 -0.18
N ALA A 34 5.66 -3.68 -1.10
CA ALA A 34 6.69 -2.70 -0.77
C ALA A 34 6.13 -1.77 0.31
N GLU A 35 6.87 -1.60 1.40
CA GLU A 35 6.46 -0.68 2.46
C GLU A 35 6.43 0.75 1.92
N GLU A 36 5.31 1.44 2.10
CA GLU A 36 5.07 2.72 1.44
C GLU A 36 4.36 3.76 2.32
N ILE A 37 4.56 5.01 2.01
CA ILE A 37 3.76 6.15 2.48
C ILE A 37 2.81 6.52 1.37
N LEU A 38 1.51 6.41 1.64
CA LEU A 38 0.46 6.66 0.67
C LEU A 38 -0.17 8.04 0.91
N PHE A 39 -0.04 8.94 -0.06
CA PHE A 39 -0.81 10.17 -0.10
C PHE A 39 -2.12 9.93 -0.85
N ILE A 40 -3.23 10.33 -0.26
CA ILE A 40 -4.54 10.30 -0.90
C ILE A 40 -5.10 11.72 -0.95
N THR A 41 -5.26 12.24 -2.17
CA THR A 41 -5.80 13.59 -2.38
C THR A 41 -7.27 13.51 -2.74
N SER A 42 -8.09 14.44 -2.23
CA SER A 42 -9.50 14.56 -2.64
C SER A 42 -9.63 14.97 -4.09
N TYR A 43 -8.81 15.92 -4.51
CA TYR A 43 -8.81 16.52 -5.83
C TYR A 43 -7.55 16.16 -6.59
N ASN A 44 -7.46 16.56 -7.85
CA ASN A 44 -6.25 16.36 -8.64
C ASN A 44 -5.02 16.96 -7.94
N SER A 45 -3.98 16.13 -7.75
CA SER A 45 -2.69 16.52 -7.14
C SER A 45 -1.88 17.50 -7.97
N ASP A 46 -2.26 17.78 -9.24
CA ASP A 46 -1.55 18.66 -10.17
C ASP A 46 -1.72 20.15 -9.83
N THR A 47 -2.51 20.49 -8.82
CA THR A 47 -2.54 21.87 -8.34
C THR A 47 -1.15 22.23 -7.78
N LYS A 48 -0.66 23.40 -8.14
CA LYS A 48 0.67 23.86 -7.70
C LYS A 48 0.86 23.71 -6.19
N TYR A 49 -0.16 24.04 -5.40
CA TYR A 49 -0.11 23.96 -3.95
C TYR A 49 0.06 22.52 -3.45
N THR A 50 -0.74 21.59 -3.94
CA THR A 50 -0.68 20.17 -3.55
C THR A 50 0.65 19.57 -3.98
N TYR A 51 1.07 19.84 -5.20
CA TYR A 51 2.35 19.39 -5.74
C TYR A 51 3.54 19.90 -4.91
N ASP A 52 3.60 21.18 -4.59
CA ASP A 52 4.69 21.78 -3.81
C ASP A 52 4.78 21.16 -2.42
N ASN A 53 3.64 20.90 -1.77
CA ASN A 53 3.60 20.27 -0.44
C ASN A 53 4.09 18.83 -0.46
N ILE A 54 3.58 18.01 -1.39
CA ILE A 54 4.01 16.61 -1.54
C ILE A 54 5.49 16.56 -1.89
N SER A 55 5.95 17.38 -2.82
CA SER A 55 7.35 17.44 -3.24
C SER A 55 8.27 17.83 -2.09
N THR A 56 7.87 18.83 -1.29
CA THR A 56 8.62 19.26 -0.10
C THR A 56 8.69 18.14 0.93
N PHE A 57 7.59 17.42 1.16
CA PHE A 57 7.58 16.26 2.06
C PHE A 57 8.56 15.20 1.56
N ILE A 58 8.45 14.79 0.29
CA ILE A 58 9.30 13.74 -0.29
C ILE A 58 10.77 14.12 -0.17
N GLN A 59 11.12 15.36 -0.52
CA GLN A 59 12.49 15.86 -0.43
C GLN A 59 13.01 15.80 1.01
N THR A 60 12.25 16.33 1.96
CA THR A 60 12.64 16.35 3.37
C THR A 60 12.74 14.95 3.93
N TYR A 61 11.77 14.09 3.64
CA TYR A 61 11.75 12.69 4.08
C TYR A 61 12.97 11.93 3.57
N THR A 62 13.33 12.13 2.30
CA THR A 62 14.53 11.51 1.70
C THR A 62 15.80 12.02 2.35
N GLN A 63 15.91 13.34 2.59
CA GLN A 63 17.08 13.95 3.26
C GLN A 63 17.26 13.44 4.68
N LEU A 64 16.16 13.11 5.38
CA LEU A 64 16.18 12.53 6.72
C LEU A 64 16.43 11.00 6.72
N GLY A 65 16.68 10.39 5.57
CA GLY A 65 16.97 8.97 5.43
C GLY A 65 15.72 8.09 5.48
N GLY A 66 14.58 8.62 5.05
CA GLY A 66 13.33 7.87 4.93
C GLY A 66 13.49 6.64 4.04
N LYS A 67 12.92 5.51 4.47
CA LYS A 67 13.13 4.19 3.84
C LYS A 67 11.96 3.74 2.97
N TYR A 68 10.76 4.27 3.23
CA TYR A 68 9.56 3.85 2.52
C TYR A 68 9.42 4.59 1.19
N SER A 69 8.92 3.91 0.18
CA SER A 69 8.51 4.55 -1.07
C SER A 69 7.34 5.50 -0.82
N THR A 70 7.19 6.49 -1.68
CA THR A 70 6.09 7.45 -1.57
C THR A 70 5.21 7.36 -2.80
N ILE A 71 3.93 7.12 -2.60
CA ILE A 71 2.92 6.98 -3.66
C ILE A 71 1.83 8.05 -3.47
N VAL A 72 1.33 8.58 -4.56
CA VAL A 72 0.25 9.57 -4.58
C VAL A 72 -0.92 9.03 -5.39
N GLU A 73 -2.07 8.91 -4.75
CA GLU A 73 -3.33 8.54 -5.38
C GLU A 73 -4.35 9.67 -5.27
N ASN A 74 -5.18 9.81 -6.30
CA ASN A 74 -6.19 10.85 -6.37
C ASN A 74 -7.59 10.23 -6.36
N MET A 75 -8.48 10.73 -5.50
CA MET A 75 -9.89 10.34 -5.55
C MET A 75 -10.64 11.01 -6.71
N ASN A 76 -10.04 12.05 -7.32
CA ASN A 76 -10.62 12.81 -8.43
C ASN A 76 -12.05 13.30 -8.14
N VAL A 77 -12.27 13.79 -6.92
CA VAL A 77 -13.56 14.36 -6.55
C VAL A 77 -13.84 15.58 -7.44
N THR A 78 -15.00 15.60 -8.12
CA THR A 78 -15.39 16.70 -8.99
C THR A 78 -16.50 17.56 -8.40
N ASP A 79 -17.47 16.92 -7.73
CA ASP A 79 -18.58 17.61 -7.10
C ASP A 79 -19.24 16.76 -5.99
N LEU A 80 -20.07 17.41 -5.17
CA LEU A 80 -20.75 16.77 -4.03
C LEU A 80 -21.82 15.74 -4.45
N SER A 81 -22.30 15.79 -5.68
CA SER A 81 -23.31 14.82 -6.17
C SER A 81 -22.77 13.40 -6.20
N GLN A 82 -21.44 13.26 -6.25
CA GLN A 82 -20.74 11.97 -6.27
C GLN A 82 -20.31 11.49 -4.87
N ALA A 83 -20.72 12.18 -3.79
CA ALA A 83 -20.31 11.82 -2.43
C ALA A 83 -20.58 10.35 -2.05
N HIS A 84 -21.64 9.76 -2.60
CA HIS A 84 -21.98 8.35 -2.39
C HIS A 84 -20.91 7.37 -2.92
N LYS A 85 -20.08 7.78 -3.89
CA LYS A 85 -19.00 6.97 -4.49
C LYS A 85 -17.66 7.15 -3.78
N TRP A 86 -17.48 8.21 -3.01
CA TRP A 86 -16.17 8.52 -2.43
C TRP A 86 -15.65 7.42 -1.51
N LYS A 87 -16.56 6.80 -0.73
CA LYS A 87 -16.21 5.69 0.16
C LYS A 87 -15.70 4.48 -0.62
N GLU A 88 -16.37 4.14 -1.73
CA GLU A 88 -15.99 3.05 -2.62
C GLU A 88 -14.63 3.31 -3.28
N THR A 89 -14.46 4.49 -3.89
CA THR A 89 -13.19 4.92 -4.50
C THR A 89 -12.04 4.87 -3.49
N LEU A 90 -12.26 5.37 -2.27
CA LEU A 90 -11.25 5.31 -1.22
C LEU A 90 -10.89 3.87 -0.83
N THR A 91 -11.90 3.00 -0.72
CA THR A 91 -11.71 1.59 -0.41
C THR A 91 -10.86 0.90 -1.48
N GLU A 92 -11.15 1.13 -2.76
CA GLU A 92 -10.37 0.60 -3.88
C GLU A 92 -8.91 1.07 -3.84
N ILE A 93 -8.67 2.35 -3.54
CA ILE A 93 -7.31 2.89 -3.38
C ILE A 93 -6.60 2.18 -2.23
N LEU A 94 -7.21 2.07 -1.06
CA LEU A 94 -6.57 1.43 0.10
C LEU A 94 -6.30 -0.06 -0.12
N ASP A 95 -7.19 -0.76 -0.80
CA ASP A 95 -7.03 -2.20 -1.12
C ASP A 95 -5.91 -2.45 -2.14
N LYS A 96 -5.66 -1.50 -3.03
CA LYS A 96 -4.55 -1.54 -3.98
C LYS A 96 -3.18 -1.37 -3.28
N HIS A 97 -3.16 -0.77 -2.09
CA HIS A 97 -1.95 -0.43 -1.34
C HIS A 97 -1.86 -1.12 0.03
N PRO A 98 -1.84 -2.47 0.08
CA PRO A 98 -1.82 -3.21 1.34
C PRO A 98 -0.51 -3.03 2.13
N GLY A 99 0.55 -2.51 1.49
CA GLY A 99 1.85 -2.21 2.11
C GLY A 99 1.93 -0.85 2.80
N ALA A 100 0.87 -0.06 2.78
CA ALA A 100 0.88 1.29 3.34
C ALA A 100 1.21 1.27 4.84
N LYS A 101 2.31 1.92 5.23
CA LYS A 101 2.74 2.10 6.63
C LYS A 101 2.23 3.41 7.22
N LEU A 102 1.90 4.36 6.38
CA LEU A 102 1.31 5.62 6.74
C LEU A 102 0.44 6.09 5.57
N VAL A 103 -0.78 6.52 5.87
CA VAL A 103 -1.67 7.16 4.90
C VAL A 103 -1.79 8.63 5.24
N ILE A 104 -1.54 9.49 4.27
CA ILE A 104 -1.63 10.95 4.42
C ILE A 104 -2.78 11.46 3.55
N PHE A 105 -3.82 11.93 4.20
CA PHE A 105 -4.99 12.50 3.53
C PHE A 105 -4.81 13.99 3.25
N LEU A 106 -5.01 14.39 2.00
CA LEU A 106 -4.99 15.79 1.55
C LEU A 106 -6.37 16.17 1.01
N GLY A 107 -7.13 16.87 1.83
CA GLY A 107 -8.49 17.29 1.51
C GLY A 107 -9.56 16.65 2.37
N GLY A 108 -10.66 17.40 2.57
CA GLY A 108 -11.72 17.03 3.51
C GLY A 108 -12.55 15.83 3.05
N GLU A 109 -12.73 15.66 1.75
CA GLU A 109 -13.55 14.59 1.16
C GLU A 109 -12.90 13.22 1.37
N ALA A 110 -11.58 13.11 1.12
CA ALA A 110 -10.82 11.89 1.38
C ALA A 110 -10.86 11.53 2.87
N TRP A 111 -10.62 12.51 3.73
CA TRP A 111 -10.67 12.33 5.18
C TRP A 111 -12.07 11.93 5.67
N SER A 112 -13.11 12.66 5.24
CA SER A 112 -14.50 12.34 5.60
C SER A 112 -14.87 10.91 5.17
N SER A 113 -14.47 10.50 3.96
CA SER A 113 -14.72 9.14 3.47
C SER A 113 -14.04 8.09 4.35
N PHE A 114 -12.79 8.35 4.79
CA PHE A 114 -12.06 7.46 5.68
C PHE A 114 -12.76 7.27 7.04
N LEU A 115 -13.26 8.33 7.63
CA LEU A 115 -13.98 8.27 8.91
C LEU A 115 -15.26 7.42 8.85
N HIS A 116 -15.83 7.23 7.66
CA HIS A 116 -17.02 6.40 7.43
C HIS A 116 -16.69 4.96 7.01
N LEU A 117 -15.41 4.56 6.99
CA LEU A 117 -15.04 3.16 6.76
C LEU A 117 -15.31 2.35 8.04
N GLU A 118 -16.03 1.23 7.86
CA GLU A 118 -16.44 0.38 8.99
C GLU A 118 -15.46 -0.78 9.23
N ASP A 119 -14.72 -1.18 8.19
CA ASP A 119 -13.80 -2.32 8.26
C ASP A 119 -12.62 -2.03 9.20
N GLU A 120 -12.42 -2.92 10.16
CA GLU A 120 -11.36 -2.84 11.16
C GLU A 120 -9.95 -2.84 10.55
N LYS A 121 -9.77 -3.40 9.35
CA LYS A 121 -8.47 -3.39 8.66
C LYS A 121 -7.97 -1.97 8.40
N TYR A 122 -8.88 -1.05 8.04
CA TYR A 122 -8.52 0.35 7.78
C TYR A 122 -8.32 1.16 9.05
N LYS A 123 -9.07 0.86 10.12
CA LYS A 123 -8.95 1.54 11.41
C LYS A 123 -7.59 1.33 12.09
N ARG A 124 -6.85 0.32 11.66
CA ARG A 124 -5.49 0.03 12.17
C ARG A 124 -4.38 0.76 11.42
N LEU A 125 -4.70 1.38 10.30
CA LEU A 125 -3.72 2.12 9.52
C LEU A 125 -3.30 3.38 10.29
N PRO A 126 -2.00 3.66 10.43
CA PRO A 126 -1.54 4.97 10.86
C PRO A 126 -1.95 6.01 9.82
N VAL A 127 -2.69 7.02 10.24
CA VAL A 127 -3.19 8.05 9.34
C VAL A 127 -2.79 9.43 9.79
N PHE A 128 -2.59 10.30 8.82
CA PHE A 128 -2.31 11.71 9.02
C PHE A 128 -3.25 12.53 8.12
N PHE A 129 -3.85 13.58 8.67
CA PHE A 129 -4.71 14.47 7.91
C PHE A 129 -4.11 15.87 7.80
N ALA A 130 -3.95 16.37 6.57
CA ALA A 130 -3.51 17.72 6.30
C ALA A 130 -4.61 18.48 5.52
N MET A 131 -5.04 19.61 6.07
CA MET A 131 -5.95 20.52 5.37
C MET A 131 -5.17 21.45 4.47
N ALA A 132 -5.62 21.58 3.23
CA ALA A 132 -4.94 22.37 2.21
C ALA A 132 -4.93 23.89 2.46
N SER A 133 -5.80 24.41 3.32
CA SER A 133 -5.95 25.86 3.53
C SER A 133 -5.09 26.46 4.64
N GLU A 134 -4.67 25.66 5.61
CA GLU A 134 -3.70 26.04 6.64
C GLU A 134 -3.00 24.79 7.13
N PHE A 135 -1.66 24.77 7.07
CA PHE A 135 -0.83 23.68 7.58
C PHE A 135 -0.96 23.57 9.13
N ARG A 136 -2.14 23.27 9.62
CA ARG A 136 -2.31 22.76 10.98
C ARG A 136 -2.28 21.25 10.92
N MET A 137 -1.07 20.73 11.07
CA MET A 137 -0.85 19.31 11.24
C MET A 137 -1.59 18.81 12.48
N SER A 138 -2.69 18.09 12.28
CA SER A 138 -3.32 17.32 13.35
C SER A 138 -2.96 15.86 13.14
N LEU A 139 -2.00 15.40 13.92
CA LEU A 139 -1.66 13.97 13.95
C LEU A 139 -2.77 13.24 14.69
N LEU A 140 -3.65 12.59 13.96
CA LEU A 140 -4.62 11.66 14.54
C LEU A 140 -4.06 10.25 14.41
N ILE A 141 -3.33 9.79 15.43
CA ILE A 141 -2.95 8.40 15.54
C ILE A 141 -4.21 7.66 16.00
N CYS A 142 -4.92 7.03 15.06
CA CYS A 142 -5.99 6.08 15.37
C CYS A 142 -5.39 4.76 15.89
N ASN A 143 -4.63 4.82 16.97
CA ASN A 143 -4.24 3.65 17.75
C ASN A 143 -4.69 3.88 19.18
N ASN A 144 -5.73 3.10 19.60
CA ASN A 144 -6.04 2.80 21.01
C ASN A 144 -5.56 3.86 22.03
N MET A 145 -5.98 5.11 21.88
CA MET A 145 -5.90 6.01 23.02
C MET A 145 -6.93 5.57 24.03
N ASN A 146 -6.46 4.83 25.03
CA ASN A 146 -7.17 4.61 26.27
C ASN A 146 -7.59 6.01 26.80
N PRO A 147 -8.88 6.35 26.88
CA PRO A 147 -9.33 7.69 27.28
C PRO A 147 -8.98 8.05 28.74
N ARG A 148 -8.25 7.20 29.46
CA ARG A 148 -7.80 7.41 30.84
C ARG A 148 -6.41 8.02 30.98
N ALA A 149 -5.75 8.43 29.91
CA ALA A 149 -4.39 9.02 29.98
C ALA A 149 -4.38 10.55 29.91
N LEU A 150 -5.54 11.23 30.00
CA LEU A 150 -5.66 12.68 29.98
C LEU A 150 -6.42 13.21 31.23
N THR A 151 -6.07 12.71 32.41
CA THR A 151 -6.44 13.35 33.70
C THR A 151 -5.18 13.75 34.43
#